data_0efda8d723a1812bb9dada699170fa03
#
_entry.id   0efda8d723a1812bb9dada699170fa03
#
_cell.length_a   1.000
_cell.length_b   1.000
_cell.length_c   1.000
_cell.angle_alpha   90.00
_cell.angle_beta   90.00
_cell.angle_gamma   90.00
#
_symmetry.space_group_name_H-M   'P 1'
#
loop_
_entity.id
_entity.type
_entity.pdbx_description
1 polymer ?
#
loop_
_entity_poly.entity_id
_entity_poly.type
_entity_poly.pdbx_seq_one_letter_code
_entity_poly.pdbx_strand_id
1 'polypeptide(L)'
;MATILLVDNDPFQALQRKFILERRFRDVERVGDASEALCLVEQPQFAANLRLVISGEHMQGIGGPAFVAELHTRLPHVPVLVLGGASEAANDYIGELVSFLTKPFTNEEMIRAAELLLAKHHLNPA
;
A
#
# COMPACT_ATOMS: atom_id res chain seq x y z
N MET A 1 -12.20 8.12 9.50
CA MET A 1 -12.41 6.76 8.98
C MET A 1 -11.13 6.27 8.32
N ALA A 2 -10.71 5.08 8.67
CA ALA A 2 -9.45 4.55 8.14
C ALA A 2 -9.61 4.10 6.69
N THR A 3 -8.68 4.47 5.86
CA THR A 3 -8.69 4.16 4.44
C THR A 3 -7.43 3.40 4.05
N ILE A 4 -7.61 2.40 3.21
CA ILE A 4 -6.50 1.69 2.60
C ILE A 4 -6.46 2.09 1.13
N LEU A 5 -5.30 2.49 0.65
CA LEU A 5 -5.10 2.81 -0.75
C LEU A 5 -4.42 1.63 -1.43
N LEU A 6 -5.09 1.05 -2.42
CA LEU A 6 -4.55 -0.04 -3.22
C LEU A 6 -4.08 0.51 -4.56
N VAL A 7 -2.79 0.39 -4.84
CA VAL A 7 -2.21 0.83 -6.10
C VAL A 7 -1.89 -0.41 -6.93
N ASP A 8 -2.65 -0.63 -7.99
CA ASP A 8 -2.52 -1.83 -8.80
C ASP A 8 -2.97 -1.53 -10.22
N ASN A 9 -2.08 -1.73 -11.19
CA ASN A 9 -2.36 -1.41 -12.58
C ASN A 9 -3.06 -2.54 -13.34
N ASP A 10 -3.22 -3.70 -12.74
CA ASP A 10 -3.94 -4.82 -13.35
C ASP A 10 -5.38 -4.78 -12.86
N PRO A 11 -6.35 -4.46 -13.75
CA PRO A 11 -7.74 -4.29 -13.30
C PRO A 11 -8.35 -5.55 -12.69
N PHE A 12 -8.04 -6.72 -13.20
CA PHE A 12 -8.58 -7.95 -12.64
C PHE A 12 -7.99 -8.27 -11.29
N GLN A 13 -6.68 -8.14 -11.16
CA GLN A 13 -6.00 -8.39 -9.91
C GLN A 13 -6.44 -7.37 -8.86
N ALA A 14 -6.56 -6.12 -9.28
CA ALA A 14 -7.00 -5.05 -8.38
C ALA A 14 -8.41 -5.31 -7.85
N LEU A 15 -9.30 -5.76 -8.72
CA LEU A 15 -10.68 -6.04 -8.34
C LEU A 15 -10.72 -7.17 -7.31
N GLN A 16 -9.97 -8.24 -7.54
CA GLN A 16 -9.91 -9.36 -6.62
C GLN A 16 -9.34 -8.94 -5.28
N ARG A 17 -8.25 -8.20 -5.30
CA ARG A 17 -7.60 -7.75 -4.07
C ARG A 17 -8.49 -6.81 -3.27
N LYS A 18 -9.14 -5.89 -3.97
CA LYS A 18 -10.06 -4.95 -3.32
C LYS A 18 -11.21 -5.71 -2.65
N PHE A 19 -11.78 -6.67 -3.37
CA PHE A 19 -12.87 -7.48 -2.83
C PHE A 19 -12.44 -8.23 -1.57
N ILE A 20 -11.27 -8.84 -1.60
CA ILE A 20 -10.75 -9.59 -0.46
C ILE A 20 -10.48 -8.66 0.72
N LEU A 21 -9.85 -7.52 0.44
CA LEU A 21 -9.54 -6.56 1.50
C LEU A 21 -10.81 -5.98 2.12
N GLU A 22 -11.83 -5.74 1.33
CA GLU A 22 -13.09 -5.18 1.84
C GLU A 22 -13.86 -6.13 2.74
N ARG A 23 -13.52 -7.40 2.74
CA ARG A 23 -14.10 -8.35 3.69
C ARG A 23 -13.59 -8.14 5.11
N ARG A 24 -12.46 -7.45 5.25
CA ARG A 24 -11.81 -7.26 6.54
C ARG A 24 -11.67 -5.79 6.92
N PHE A 25 -11.54 -4.91 5.91
CA PHE A 25 -11.34 -3.49 6.14
C PHE A 25 -12.46 -2.72 5.48
N ARG A 26 -12.85 -1.61 6.11
CA ARG A 26 -14.04 -0.90 5.68
C ARG A 26 -13.90 -0.13 4.39
N ASP A 27 -12.76 0.48 4.20
CA ASP A 27 -12.64 1.50 3.18
C ASP A 27 -11.38 1.27 2.37
N VAL A 28 -11.54 0.72 1.19
CA VAL A 28 -10.43 0.43 0.29
C VAL A 28 -10.65 1.20 -0.99
N GLU A 29 -9.71 2.10 -1.32
CA GLU A 29 -9.74 2.88 -2.53
C GLU A 29 -8.68 2.35 -3.48
N ARG A 30 -9.04 2.13 -4.74
CA ARG A 30 -8.09 1.63 -5.72
C ARG A 30 -7.74 2.70 -6.75
N VAL A 31 -6.43 2.84 -7.04
CA VAL A 31 -5.96 3.62 -8.17
C VAL A 31 -5.12 2.73 -9.07
N GLY A 32 -4.99 3.13 -10.33
CA GLY A 32 -4.34 2.28 -11.33
C GLY A 32 -2.83 2.43 -11.41
N ASP A 33 -2.29 3.56 -10.97
CA ASP A 33 -0.86 3.78 -11.07
C ASP A 33 -0.37 4.74 -9.98
N ALA A 34 0.96 4.89 -9.94
CA ALA A 34 1.61 5.70 -8.93
C ALA A 34 1.25 7.18 -9.05
N SER A 35 1.10 7.68 -10.27
CA SER A 35 0.74 9.08 -10.47
C SER A 35 -0.62 9.40 -9.86
N GLU A 36 -1.59 8.55 -10.11
CA GLU A 36 -2.91 8.73 -9.50
C GLU A 36 -2.83 8.70 -7.99
N ALA A 37 -2.03 7.76 -7.45
CA ALA A 37 -1.86 7.65 -6.01
C ALA A 37 -1.28 8.91 -5.42
N LEU A 38 -0.23 9.45 -6.03
CA LEU A 38 0.42 10.65 -5.52
C LEU A 38 -0.49 11.86 -5.61
N CYS A 39 -1.30 11.96 -6.65
CA CYS A 39 -2.30 13.03 -6.73
C CYS A 39 -3.33 12.92 -5.63
N LEU A 40 -3.79 11.70 -5.39
CA LEU A 40 -4.85 11.49 -4.40
C LEU A 40 -4.37 11.82 -2.99
N VAL A 41 -3.15 11.45 -2.64
CA VAL A 41 -2.64 11.71 -1.29
C VAL A 41 -2.33 13.19 -1.05
N GLU A 42 -2.34 14.00 -2.09
CA GLU A 42 -2.20 15.44 -1.90
C GLU A 42 -3.52 16.09 -1.48
N GLN A 43 -4.62 15.38 -1.56
CA GLN A 43 -5.89 15.88 -1.08
C GLN A 43 -5.94 15.74 0.45
N PRO A 44 -6.12 16.86 1.18
CA PRO A 44 -6.02 16.83 2.64
C PRO A 44 -6.97 15.87 3.32
N GLN A 45 -8.20 15.77 2.84
CA GLN A 45 -9.17 14.88 3.47
C GLN A 45 -8.80 13.42 3.28
N PHE A 46 -8.33 13.07 2.10
CA PHE A 46 -7.90 11.70 1.85
C PHE A 46 -6.66 11.38 2.67
N ALA A 47 -5.69 12.27 2.66
CA ALA A 47 -4.44 12.07 3.39
C ALA A 47 -4.70 11.90 4.90
N ALA A 48 -5.63 12.66 5.44
CA ALA A 48 -5.94 12.61 6.86
C ALA A 48 -6.52 11.26 7.29
N ASN A 49 -7.19 10.57 6.38
CA ASN A 49 -7.81 9.28 6.69
C ASN A 49 -7.00 8.07 6.24
N LEU A 50 -5.95 8.28 5.50
CA LEU A 50 -5.16 7.19 4.95
C LEU A 50 -4.34 6.51 6.03
N ARG A 51 -4.46 5.19 6.14
CA ARG A 51 -3.78 4.42 7.18
C ARG A 51 -2.78 3.41 6.63
N LEU A 52 -2.92 3.04 5.37
CA LEU A 52 -2.06 2.01 4.78
C LEU A 52 -2.11 2.14 3.26
N VAL A 53 -0.95 1.97 2.62
CA VAL A 53 -0.88 1.85 1.17
C VAL A 53 -0.42 0.43 0.84
N ILE A 54 -1.14 -0.23 -0.06
CA ILE A 54 -0.76 -1.54 -0.58
C ILE A 54 -0.43 -1.34 -2.05
N SER A 55 0.78 -1.68 -2.44
CA SER A 55 1.30 -1.37 -3.76
C SER A 55 1.93 -2.58 -4.41
N GLY A 56 1.78 -2.71 -5.72
CA GLY A 56 2.55 -3.68 -6.48
C GLY A 56 3.99 -3.21 -6.63
N GLU A 57 4.87 -4.12 -7.00
CA GLU A 57 6.27 -3.80 -7.21
C GLU A 57 6.50 -3.14 -8.57
N HIS A 58 5.82 -3.68 -9.59
CA HIS A 58 5.98 -3.19 -10.96
C HIS A 58 4.77 -2.35 -11.34
N MET A 59 5.00 -1.07 -11.52
CA MET A 59 3.96 -0.13 -11.92
C MET A 59 4.47 0.68 -13.09
N GLN A 60 3.54 1.09 -13.94
CA GLN A 60 3.89 1.91 -15.09
C GLN A 60 4.37 3.28 -14.64
N GLY A 61 5.38 3.78 -15.32
CA GLY A 61 5.92 5.10 -15.07
C GLY A 61 6.99 5.08 -14.01
N ILE A 62 6.58 5.21 -12.77
CA ILE A 62 7.52 5.26 -11.65
C ILE A 62 7.60 3.88 -11.00
N GLY A 63 8.79 3.43 -10.71
CA GLY A 63 9.00 2.14 -10.05
C GLY A 63 8.56 2.14 -8.60
N GLY A 64 8.40 0.94 -8.04
CA GLY A 64 7.95 0.79 -6.66
C GLY A 64 8.76 1.55 -5.63
N PRO A 65 10.09 1.38 -5.60
CA PRO A 65 10.91 2.11 -4.61
C PRO A 65 10.81 3.62 -4.75
N ALA A 66 10.80 4.13 -5.98
CA ALA A 66 10.67 5.56 -6.20
C ALA A 66 9.30 6.07 -5.77
N PHE A 67 8.25 5.28 -6.03
CA PHE A 67 6.91 5.64 -5.58
C PHE A 67 6.85 5.74 -4.06
N VAL A 68 7.40 4.77 -3.36
CA VAL A 68 7.38 4.77 -1.90
C VAL A 68 8.15 5.98 -1.35
N ALA A 69 9.29 6.30 -1.97
CA ALA A 69 10.07 7.46 -1.56
C ALA A 69 9.26 8.75 -1.74
N GLU A 70 8.58 8.90 -2.88
CA GLU A 70 7.74 10.07 -3.14
C GLU A 70 6.54 10.14 -2.19
N LEU A 71 5.95 8.99 -1.91
CA LEU A 71 4.85 8.92 -0.96
C LEU A 71 5.28 9.40 0.41
N HIS A 72 6.43 8.95 0.86
CA HIS A 72 6.92 9.28 2.20
C HIS A 72 7.43 10.71 2.34
N THR A 73 7.72 11.40 1.23
CA THR A 73 7.97 12.85 1.32
C THR A 73 6.70 13.60 1.67
N ARG A 74 5.54 13.07 1.28
CA ARG A 74 4.26 13.71 1.55
C ARG A 74 3.63 13.20 2.83
N LEU A 75 3.71 11.90 3.07
CA LEU A 75 3.07 11.23 4.22
C LEU A 75 4.09 10.31 4.88
N PRO A 76 5.01 10.85 5.67
CA PRO A 76 6.11 10.06 6.23
C PRO A 76 5.68 8.99 7.24
N HIS A 77 4.45 9.06 7.71
CA HIS A 77 3.97 8.14 8.75
C HIS A 77 3.07 7.02 8.22
N VAL A 78 2.81 6.99 6.93
CA VAL A 78 1.92 5.99 6.35
C VAL A 78 2.71 4.72 6.00
N PRO A 79 2.34 3.57 6.57
CA PRO A 79 3.01 2.32 6.22
C PRO A 79 2.62 1.86 4.82
N VAL A 80 3.54 1.14 4.19
CA VAL A 80 3.35 0.61 2.84
C VAL A 80 3.61 -0.88 2.84
N LEU A 81 2.67 -1.63 2.28
CA LEU A 81 2.84 -3.05 2.02
C LEU A 81 3.09 -3.23 0.53
N VAL A 82 4.26 -3.74 0.17
CA VAL A 82 4.62 -3.97 -1.22
C VAL A 82 4.41 -5.44 -1.55
N LEU A 83 3.63 -5.70 -2.60
CA LEU A 83 3.36 -7.05 -3.09
C LEU A 83 4.27 -7.31 -4.29
N GLY A 84 5.35 -8.02 -4.05
CA GLY A 84 6.39 -8.18 -5.04
C GLY A 84 6.58 -9.58 -5.56
N GLY A 85 7.38 -9.71 -6.61
CA GLY A 85 7.64 -10.99 -7.25
C GLY A 85 8.90 -11.69 -6.78
N ALA A 86 9.88 -10.95 -6.31
CA ALA A 86 11.17 -11.52 -5.90
C ALA A 86 11.63 -10.91 -4.59
N SER A 87 12.19 -11.75 -3.72
CA SER A 87 12.60 -11.27 -2.41
C SER A 87 13.78 -10.31 -2.45
N GLU A 88 14.62 -10.41 -3.47
CA GLU A 88 15.75 -9.49 -3.60
C GLU A 88 15.29 -8.06 -3.79
N ALA A 89 14.13 -7.87 -4.40
CA ALA A 89 13.61 -6.53 -4.63
C ALA A 89 13.32 -5.80 -3.32
N ALA A 90 13.13 -6.52 -2.22
CA ALA A 90 12.89 -5.90 -0.92
C ALA A 90 14.04 -5.00 -0.49
N ASN A 91 15.25 -5.29 -0.96
CA ASN A 91 16.43 -4.48 -0.60
C ASN A 91 16.41 -3.10 -1.23
N ASP A 92 15.58 -2.90 -2.25
CA ASP A 92 15.48 -1.60 -2.90
C ASP A 92 14.57 -0.63 -2.14
N TYR A 93 13.85 -1.15 -1.15
CA TYR A 93 12.95 -0.33 -0.34
C TYR A 93 13.63 -0.02 0.99
N ILE A 94 13.58 1.24 1.36
CA ILE A 94 14.26 1.72 2.57
C ILE A 94 13.23 2.26 3.54
N GLY A 95 13.36 1.86 4.80
CA GLY A 95 12.53 2.42 5.85
C GLY A 95 11.77 1.36 6.64
N GLU A 96 11.48 1.72 7.88
CA GLU A 96 10.79 0.81 8.79
C GLU A 96 9.31 0.67 8.49
N LEU A 97 8.76 1.62 7.72
CA LEU A 97 7.34 1.61 7.41
C LEU A 97 7.01 0.82 6.15
N VAL A 98 7.99 0.13 5.59
CA VAL A 98 7.78 -0.65 4.38
C VAL A 98 7.89 -2.12 4.71
N SER A 99 6.86 -2.88 4.38
CA SER A 99 6.88 -4.34 4.45
C SER A 99 6.74 -4.90 3.06
N PHE A 100 7.41 -6.00 2.80
CA PHE A 100 7.43 -6.61 1.49
C PHE A 100 6.87 -8.04 1.59
N LEU A 101 5.86 -8.34 0.79
CA LEU A 101 5.28 -9.67 0.75
C LEU A 101 5.59 -10.30 -0.60
N THR A 102 6.39 -11.37 -0.57
CA THR A 102 6.88 -12.01 -1.79
C THR A 102 5.87 -13.00 -2.34
N LYS A 103 5.68 -12.99 -3.65
CA LYS A 103 4.84 -13.96 -4.33
C LYS A 103 5.53 -15.33 -4.37
N PRO A 104 4.81 -16.42 -4.27
CA PRO A 104 3.34 -16.46 -4.14
C PRO A 104 2.90 -16.24 -2.69
N PHE A 105 1.76 -15.63 -2.53
CA PHE A 105 1.16 -15.46 -1.21
C PHE A 105 -0.34 -15.69 -1.31
N THR A 106 -0.94 -16.07 -0.19
CA THR A 106 -2.37 -16.30 -0.12
C THR A 106 -3.08 -14.99 0.22
N ASN A 107 -4.39 -14.97 0.01
CA ASN A 107 -5.20 -13.83 0.42
C ASN A 107 -5.10 -13.60 1.93
N GLU A 108 -5.04 -14.68 2.71
CA GLU A 108 -4.90 -14.57 4.15
C GLU A 108 -3.57 -13.97 4.56
N GLU A 109 -2.50 -14.33 3.85
CA GLU A 109 -1.19 -13.75 4.12
C GLU A 109 -1.19 -12.24 3.83
N MET A 110 -1.84 -11.83 2.75
CA MET A 110 -1.97 -10.42 2.41
C MET A 110 -2.73 -9.67 3.50
N ILE A 111 -3.87 -10.22 3.93
CA ILE A 111 -4.69 -9.61 4.97
C ILE A 111 -3.91 -9.52 6.28
N ARG A 112 -3.21 -10.59 6.64
CA ARG A 112 -2.43 -10.60 7.88
C ARG A 112 -1.31 -9.57 7.85
N ALA A 113 -0.62 -9.45 6.72
CA ALA A 113 0.44 -8.45 6.59
C ALA A 113 -0.13 -7.04 6.75
N ALA A 114 -1.29 -6.79 6.15
CA ALA A 114 -1.96 -5.50 6.28
C ALA A 114 -2.37 -5.24 7.73
N GLU A 115 -2.93 -6.25 8.40
CA GLU A 115 -3.35 -6.12 9.79
C GLU A 115 -2.16 -5.82 10.71
N LEU A 116 -1.04 -6.49 10.47
CA LEU A 116 0.14 -6.28 11.29
C LEU A 116 0.67 -4.85 11.15
N LEU A 117 0.68 -4.34 9.93
CA LEU A 117 1.12 -2.96 9.71
C LEU A 117 0.17 -1.97 10.35
N LEU A 118 -1.13 -2.19 10.22
CA LEU A 118 -2.11 -1.31 10.83
C LEU A 118 -2.01 -1.33 12.35
N ALA A 119 -1.84 -2.50 12.94
CA ALA A 119 -1.72 -2.63 14.39
C ALA A 119 -0.45 -1.97 14.90
N LYS A 120 0.65 -2.16 14.18
CA LYS A 120 1.94 -1.63 14.60
C LYS A 120 1.98 -0.11 14.58
N HIS A 121 1.33 0.51 13.59
CA HIS A 121 1.38 1.96 13.42
C HIS A 121 0.11 2.67 13.85
N HIS A 122 -0.95 1.92 14.09
CA HIS A 122 -2.23 2.48 14.51
C HIS A 122 -2.17 3.06 15.92
N LEU A 123 -1.41 2.44 16.78
CA LEU A 123 -1.34 2.83 18.18
C LEU A 123 -0.37 3.97 18.44
N ASN A 124 0.21 4.51 17.43
CA ASN A 124 1.09 5.64 17.60
C ASN A 124 0.25 6.81 18.09
N PRO A 125 0.47 7.28 19.29
CA PRO A 125 -0.41 8.26 19.87
C PRO A 125 -0.21 9.65 19.34
N ALA A 126 0.58 9.78 18.34
CA ALA A 126 0.83 11.09 17.80
C ALA A 126 1.36 12.03 18.85
#